data_d68e71e6b2553cece9170f7ce5e8ead4
#
_entry.id   d68e71e6b2553cece9170f7ce5e8ead4
#
_cell.length_a   1.000
_cell.length_b   1.000
_cell.length_c   1.000
_cell.angle_alpha   90.00
_cell.angle_beta   90.00
_cell.angle_gamma   90.00
#
_symmetry.space_group_name_H-M   'P 1'
#
loop_
_entity.id
_entity.type
_entity.pdbx_description
1 polymer ?
#
loop_
_entity_poly.entity_id
_entity_poly.type
_entity_poly.pdbx_seq_one_letter_code
_entity_poly.pdbx_strand_id
1 'polypeptide(L)'
;NNTSIRQKYQALSYKNFYLSHEYVSEQIDNVRNNLSKINKPFIIHEQTNLRILHITNFNERHNGRLFFNTGRRLNNGFIRLGHSVLEFSDRDIVSRGKSIKDFYGSNTLNDKLIKTCYHFKPDLIVLGHADMISKDILYNLKKDYSNLKIAQWFLDPLNRNGPDFYKNKKRILDKSDVIDGNFLTTS
;
A
#
# COMPACT_ATOMS: atom_id res chain seq x y z
N ASN A 1 5.49 -4.79 51.92
CA ASN A 1 6.36 -5.45 50.91
C ASN A 1 5.74 -6.75 50.43
N ASN A 2 4.95 -6.66 49.35
CA ASN A 2 4.11 -7.76 48.92
C ASN A 2 4.70 -8.49 47.70
N THR A 3 5.94 -8.98 47.87
CA THR A 3 6.67 -9.73 46.83
C THR A 3 5.91 -11.00 46.41
N SER A 4 5.27 -11.67 47.35
CA SER A 4 4.49 -12.88 47.11
C SER A 4 3.22 -12.60 46.27
N ILE A 5 2.52 -11.50 46.52
CA ILE A 5 1.35 -11.11 45.76
C ILE A 5 1.78 -10.70 44.33
N ARG A 6 2.89 -10.00 44.18
CA ARG A 6 3.44 -9.60 42.87
C ARG A 6 3.81 -10.82 42.04
N GLN A 7 4.47 -11.81 42.62
CA GLN A 7 4.84 -13.07 41.95
C GLN A 7 3.59 -13.88 41.56
N LYS A 8 2.56 -13.91 42.41
CA LYS A 8 1.28 -14.55 42.08
C LYS A 8 0.58 -13.89 40.90
N TYR A 9 0.52 -12.55 40.83
CA TYR A 9 -0.07 -11.84 39.70
C TYR A 9 0.76 -11.95 38.43
N GLN A 10 2.09 -11.97 38.55
CA GLN A 10 2.97 -12.24 37.40
C GLN A 10 2.75 -13.65 36.84
N ALA A 11 2.65 -14.65 37.68
CA ALA A 11 2.40 -16.04 37.27
C ALA A 11 1.01 -16.20 36.60
N LEU A 12 -0.03 -15.56 37.19
CA LEU A 12 -1.37 -15.54 36.63
C LEU A 12 -1.43 -14.80 35.29
N SER A 13 -0.74 -13.67 35.18
CA SER A 13 -0.65 -12.89 33.94
C SER A 13 0.04 -13.70 32.84
N TYR A 14 1.12 -14.40 33.16
CA TYR A 14 1.82 -15.27 32.23
C TYR A 14 0.96 -16.47 31.78
N LYS A 15 0.23 -17.08 32.73
CA LYS A 15 -0.64 -18.24 32.43
C LYS A 15 -1.87 -17.84 31.58
N ASN A 16 -2.35 -16.62 31.71
CA ASN A 16 -3.54 -16.11 31.00
C ASN A 16 -3.17 -15.26 29.77
N PHE A 17 -1.88 -15.16 29.44
CA PHE A 17 -1.44 -14.40 28.29
C PHE A 17 -1.61 -15.23 27.02
N TYR A 18 -2.80 -15.13 26.43
CA TYR A 18 -3.19 -15.89 25.22
C TYR A 18 -2.43 -15.49 23.94
N LEU A 19 -1.63 -14.42 24.00
CA LEU A 19 -0.74 -13.98 22.91
C LEU A 19 0.72 -14.39 23.19
N SER A 20 0.97 -15.50 23.91
CA SER A 20 2.32 -16.01 24.06
C SER A 20 2.92 -16.35 22.70
N HIS A 21 4.25 -16.30 22.62
CA HIS A 21 4.97 -16.60 21.37
C HIS A 21 4.61 -18.00 20.85
N GLU A 22 4.47 -18.97 21.75
CA GLU A 22 4.09 -20.34 21.44
C GLU A 22 2.67 -20.41 20.86
N TYR A 23 1.71 -19.73 21.49
CA TYR A 23 0.33 -19.69 21.00
C TYR A 23 0.23 -19.06 19.61
N VAL A 24 0.90 -17.92 19.40
CA VAL A 24 0.91 -17.25 18.09
C VAL A 24 1.56 -18.12 17.03
N SER A 25 2.67 -18.80 17.35
CA SER A 25 3.33 -19.73 16.44
C SER A 25 2.42 -20.90 16.07
N GLU A 26 1.73 -21.50 17.06
CA GLU A 26 0.77 -22.58 16.84
C GLU A 26 -0.40 -22.14 15.95
N GLN A 27 -0.95 -20.93 16.15
CA GLN A 27 -2.01 -20.40 15.30
C GLN A 27 -1.52 -20.18 13.86
N ILE A 28 -0.31 -19.68 13.67
CA ILE A 28 0.30 -19.51 12.33
C ILE A 28 0.47 -20.87 11.66
N ASP A 29 0.95 -21.88 12.36
CA ASP A 29 1.14 -23.22 11.81
C ASP A 29 -0.20 -23.91 11.49
N ASN A 30 -1.21 -23.70 12.31
CA ASN A 30 -2.58 -24.17 12.04
C ASN A 30 -3.15 -23.53 10.76
N VAL A 31 -2.97 -22.23 10.57
CA VAL A 31 -3.37 -21.53 9.34
C VAL A 31 -2.61 -22.07 8.14
N ARG A 32 -1.28 -22.24 8.24
CA ARG A 32 -0.44 -22.82 7.18
C ARG A 32 -0.90 -24.23 6.80
N ASN A 33 -1.14 -25.09 7.78
CA ASN A 33 -1.60 -26.45 7.55
C ASN A 33 -2.99 -26.51 6.91
N ASN A 34 -3.87 -25.60 7.27
CA ASN A 34 -5.20 -25.50 6.65
C ASN A 34 -5.11 -24.96 5.23
N LEU A 35 -4.25 -23.98 4.96
CA LEU A 35 -4.01 -23.47 3.61
C LEU A 35 -3.38 -24.51 2.69
N SER A 36 -2.46 -25.35 3.22
CA SER A 36 -1.86 -26.44 2.45
C SER A 36 -2.85 -27.56 2.09
N LYS A 37 -3.94 -27.74 2.87
CA LYS A 37 -5.03 -28.67 2.59
C LYS A 37 -6.03 -28.14 1.54
N ILE A 38 -6.09 -26.83 1.35
CA ILE A 38 -6.86 -26.20 0.26
C ILE A 38 -5.99 -26.25 -1.00
N ASN A 39 -5.74 -27.47 -1.47
CA ASN A 39 -4.91 -27.74 -2.64
C ASN A 39 -5.54 -27.19 -3.93
N LYS A 40 -5.36 -25.91 -4.18
CA LYS A 40 -5.03 -25.47 -5.52
C LYS A 40 -3.53 -25.23 -5.50
N PRO A 41 -2.73 -25.92 -6.33
CA PRO A 41 -1.32 -25.59 -6.45
C PRO A 41 -1.29 -24.09 -6.75
N PHE A 42 -0.61 -23.32 -5.90
CA PHE A 42 -0.25 -21.97 -6.25
C PHE A 42 0.69 -22.16 -7.45
N ILE A 43 0.12 -22.10 -8.64
CA ILE A 43 0.91 -22.10 -9.87
C ILE A 43 1.66 -20.79 -9.77
N ILE A 44 2.92 -20.89 -9.33
CA ILE A 44 3.88 -19.81 -9.55
C ILE A 44 4.00 -19.78 -11.07
N HIS A 45 3.14 -18.98 -11.71
CA HIS A 45 3.38 -18.57 -13.09
C HIS A 45 4.81 -18.04 -13.06
N GLU A 46 5.60 -18.43 -14.04
CA GLU A 46 6.96 -17.95 -14.22
C GLU A 46 6.99 -16.48 -13.85
N GLN A 47 7.85 -16.15 -12.88
CA GLN A 47 7.83 -14.84 -12.23
C GLN A 47 8.24 -13.82 -13.28
N THR A 48 7.27 -13.29 -14.00
CA THR A 48 7.50 -12.26 -15.00
C THR A 48 7.92 -10.99 -14.26
N ASN A 49 9.13 -10.53 -14.56
CA ASN A 49 9.63 -9.28 -13.99
C ASN A 49 8.80 -8.13 -14.55
N LEU A 50 7.99 -7.51 -13.69
CA LEU A 50 7.13 -6.39 -14.06
C LEU A 50 7.88 -5.06 -13.94
N ARG A 51 7.51 -4.11 -14.79
CA ARG A 51 7.81 -2.69 -14.59
C ARG A 51 6.70 -2.08 -13.75
N ILE A 52 7.02 -1.74 -12.51
CA ILE A 52 6.07 -1.22 -11.53
C ILE A 52 6.30 0.27 -11.34
N LEU A 53 5.31 1.09 -11.64
CA LEU A 53 5.28 2.49 -11.25
C LEU A 53 4.58 2.61 -9.89
N HIS A 54 5.37 2.78 -8.83
CA HIS A 54 4.84 2.88 -7.48
C HIS A 54 4.61 4.34 -7.09
N ILE A 55 3.35 4.73 -7.01
CA ILE A 55 2.90 6.09 -6.74
C ILE A 55 2.44 6.20 -5.30
N THR A 56 3.20 6.90 -4.48
CA THR A 56 2.86 7.16 -3.08
C THR A 56 3.70 8.32 -2.55
N ASN A 57 3.37 8.80 -1.35
CA ASN A 57 4.17 9.81 -0.69
C ASN A 57 5.46 9.20 -0.12
N PHE A 58 6.59 9.31 -0.84
CA PHE A 58 7.90 8.87 -0.37
C PHE A 58 8.55 9.82 0.62
N ASN A 59 7.96 11.00 0.84
CA ASN A 59 8.40 12.00 1.81
C ASN A 59 9.84 12.52 1.59
N GLU A 60 10.25 12.69 0.35
CA GLU A 60 11.57 13.19 -0.02
C GLU A 60 11.88 14.57 0.62
N ARG A 61 10.86 15.45 0.67
CA ARG A 61 10.95 16.79 1.27
C ARG A 61 11.25 16.80 2.78
N HIS A 62 11.18 15.65 3.45
CA HIS A 62 11.40 15.54 4.88
C HIS A 62 12.82 15.04 5.23
N ASN A 63 13.76 15.12 4.31
CA ASN A 63 15.17 14.81 4.51
C ASN A 63 15.40 13.43 5.17
N GLY A 64 14.66 12.43 4.76
CA GLY A 64 14.77 11.06 5.26
C GLY A 64 14.04 10.76 6.58
N ARG A 65 13.48 11.78 7.26
CA ARG A 65 12.78 11.56 8.55
C ARG A 65 11.66 10.51 8.49
N LEU A 66 10.99 10.40 7.34
CA LEU A 66 9.89 9.46 7.12
C LEU A 66 10.28 8.32 6.17
N PHE A 67 11.56 7.99 6.10
CA PHE A 67 12.08 6.97 5.18
C PHE A 67 11.43 5.59 5.39
N PHE A 68 11.16 5.20 6.64
CA PHE A 68 10.61 3.88 6.97
C PHE A 68 9.09 3.78 6.87
N ASN A 69 8.44 4.61 6.07
CA ASN A 69 7.01 4.53 5.84
C ASN A 69 6.61 3.25 5.08
N THR A 70 5.31 2.91 5.09
CA THR A 70 4.78 1.71 4.43
C THR A 70 5.03 1.71 2.93
N GLY A 71 4.91 2.86 2.27
CA GLY A 71 5.20 2.99 0.83
C GLY A 71 6.62 2.55 0.50
N ARG A 72 7.61 3.00 1.27
CA ARG A 72 9.02 2.58 1.11
C ARG A 72 9.21 1.08 1.34
N ARG A 73 8.55 0.51 2.34
CA ARG A 73 8.65 -0.93 2.63
C ARG A 73 8.07 -1.77 1.49
N LEU A 74 6.91 -1.40 0.96
CA LEU A 74 6.31 -2.05 -0.21
C LEU A 74 7.20 -1.93 -1.45
N ASN A 75 7.73 -0.73 -1.70
CA ASN A 75 8.65 -0.49 -2.80
C ASN A 75 9.87 -1.42 -2.76
N ASN A 76 10.50 -1.52 -1.59
CA ASN A 76 11.62 -2.42 -1.36
C ASN A 76 11.23 -3.91 -1.52
N GLY A 77 9.98 -4.26 -1.15
CA GLY A 77 9.43 -5.60 -1.37
C GLY A 77 9.35 -5.94 -2.86
N PHE A 78 8.82 -5.04 -3.68
CA PHE A 78 8.76 -5.24 -5.14
C PHE A 78 10.15 -5.41 -5.77
N ILE A 79 11.13 -4.59 -5.35
CA ILE A 79 12.51 -4.71 -5.82
C ILE A 79 13.11 -6.07 -5.45
N ARG A 80 12.89 -6.53 -4.20
CA ARG A 80 13.39 -7.84 -3.74
C ARG A 80 12.74 -9.02 -4.48
N LEU A 81 11.52 -8.84 -4.97
CA LEU A 81 10.85 -9.80 -5.85
C LEU A 81 11.36 -9.78 -7.29
N GLY A 82 12.35 -8.94 -7.61
CA GLY A 82 12.97 -8.89 -8.94
C GLY A 82 12.27 -7.98 -9.93
N HIS A 83 11.30 -7.17 -9.50
CA HIS A 83 10.62 -6.24 -10.39
C HIS A 83 11.45 -4.96 -10.62
N SER A 84 11.29 -4.36 -11.80
CA SER A 84 11.83 -3.02 -12.11
C SER A 84 10.89 -1.97 -11.56
N VAL A 85 11.29 -1.27 -10.49
CA VAL A 85 10.40 -0.35 -9.78
C VAL A 85 10.83 1.08 -9.97
N LEU A 86 9.91 1.93 -10.44
CA LEU A 86 10.10 3.38 -10.50
C LEU A 86 9.25 4.06 -9.41
N GLU A 87 9.92 4.80 -8.54
CA GLU A 87 9.28 5.57 -7.47
C GLU A 87 8.68 6.86 -8.03
N PHE A 88 7.45 7.16 -7.61
CA PHE A 88 6.76 8.39 -8.01
C PHE A 88 6.13 9.03 -6.77
N SER A 89 6.80 10.05 -6.21
CA SER A 89 6.34 10.71 -4.99
C SER A 89 5.33 11.81 -5.32
N ASP A 90 4.05 11.47 -5.29
CA ASP A 90 2.95 12.35 -5.68
C ASP A 90 2.94 13.69 -4.90
N ARG A 91 3.02 13.62 -3.57
CA ARG A 91 2.97 14.82 -2.72
C ARG A 91 4.22 15.69 -2.83
N ASP A 92 5.38 15.10 -3.08
CA ASP A 92 6.61 15.87 -3.28
C ASP A 92 6.58 16.59 -4.63
N ILE A 93 6.06 15.93 -5.68
CA ILE A 93 5.85 16.54 -7.00
C ILE A 93 4.87 17.72 -6.89
N VAL A 94 3.71 17.52 -6.27
CA VAL A 94 2.72 18.57 -6.02
C VAL A 94 3.34 19.75 -5.26
N SER A 95 4.10 19.47 -4.21
CA SER A 95 4.74 20.51 -3.40
C SER A 95 5.71 21.38 -4.19
N ARG A 96 6.46 20.76 -5.11
CA ARG A 96 7.45 21.45 -5.98
C ARG A 96 6.79 22.10 -7.21
N GLY A 97 5.64 21.58 -7.66
CA GLY A 97 4.93 22.01 -8.86
C GLY A 97 4.00 23.21 -8.67
N LYS A 98 3.78 23.65 -7.43
CA LYS A 98 2.92 24.80 -7.14
C LYS A 98 3.47 26.08 -7.77
N SER A 99 2.62 26.76 -8.50
CA SER A 99 2.94 28.03 -9.17
C SER A 99 1.68 28.89 -9.29
N ILE A 100 1.82 30.13 -9.79
CA ILE A 100 0.69 31.01 -10.04
C ILE A 100 -0.29 30.38 -11.05
N LYS A 101 0.21 29.58 -12.01
CA LYS A 101 -0.60 28.90 -13.03
C LYS A 101 -1.11 27.52 -12.59
N ASP A 102 -0.51 26.89 -11.58
CA ASP A 102 -0.90 25.61 -11.02
C ASP A 102 -0.86 25.67 -9.49
N PHE A 103 -1.84 26.38 -8.93
CA PHE A 103 -1.91 26.67 -7.50
C PHE A 103 -1.90 25.40 -6.62
N TYR A 104 -2.53 24.34 -7.12
CA TYR A 104 -2.60 23.06 -6.41
C TYR A 104 -1.47 22.08 -6.80
N GLY A 105 -0.69 22.37 -7.84
CA GLY A 105 0.35 21.48 -8.36
C GLY A 105 -0.18 20.19 -9.02
N SER A 106 -1.49 20.12 -9.25
CA SER A 106 -2.15 18.93 -9.81
C SER A 106 -1.92 18.78 -11.31
N ASN A 107 -1.85 19.86 -12.06
CA ASN A 107 -1.53 19.81 -13.50
C ASN A 107 -0.11 19.32 -13.70
N THR A 108 0.84 19.86 -12.95
CA THR A 108 2.25 19.40 -12.96
C THR A 108 2.38 17.92 -12.60
N LEU A 109 1.61 17.45 -11.60
CA LEU A 109 1.58 16.04 -11.20
C LEU A 109 1.09 15.15 -12.36
N ASN A 110 -0.05 15.51 -12.95
CA ASN A 110 -0.69 14.73 -14.00
C ASN A 110 0.16 14.70 -15.28
N ASP A 111 0.71 15.83 -15.71
CA ASP A 111 1.63 15.91 -16.84
C ASP A 111 2.88 15.04 -16.63
N LYS A 112 3.45 15.09 -15.42
CA LYS A 112 4.60 14.28 -15.08
C LYS A 112 4.25 12.80 -15.09
N LEU A 113 3.06 12.42 -14.60
CA LEU A 113 2.60 11.03 -14.61
C LEU A 113 2.48 10.50 -16.03
N ILE A 114 1.83 11.23 -16.93
CA ILE A 114 1.68 10.86 -18.36
C ILE A 114 3.05 10.66 -19.01
N LYS A 115 3.96 11.63 -18.86
CA LYS A 115 5.32 11.55 -19.41
C LYS A 115 6.10 10.36 -18.82
N THR A 116 5.94 10.12 -17.52
CA THR A 116 6.57 8.96 -16.86
C THR A 116 6.06 7.64 -17.44
N CYS A 117 4.76 7.50 -17.62
CA CYS A 117 4.15 6.32 -18.24
C CYS A 117 4.61 6.14 -19.68
N TYR A 118 4.73 7.22 -20.44
CA TYR A 118 5.23 7.17 -21.83
C TYR A 118 6.65 6.61 -21.94
N HIS A 119 7.55 7.04 -21.05
CA HIS A 119 8.95 6.60 -21.08
C HIS A 119 9.15 5.25 -20.38
N PHE A 120 8.56 5.05 -19.22
CA PHE A 120 8.78 3.85 -18.41
C PHE A 120 7.94 2.66 -18.89
N LYS A 121 6.77 2.91 -19.48
CA LYS A 121 5.80 1.91 -19.96
C LYS A 121 5.51 0.85 -18.89
N PRO A 122 4.91 1.24 -17.75
CA PRO A 122 4.67 0.32 -16.65
C PRO A 122 3.70 -0.79 -17.05
N ASP A 123 3.93 -2.00 -16.54
CA ASP A 123 2.99 -3.12 -16.62
C ASP A 123 1.96 -3.01 -15.47
N LEU A 124 2.39 -2.42 -14.35
CA LEU A 124 1.56 -2.21 -13.16
C LEU A 124 1.80 -0.81 -12.57
N ILE A 125 0.73 -0.08 -12.32
CA ILE A 125 0.73 1.10 -11.45
C ILE A 125 0.21 0.69 -10.07
N VAL A 126 0.96 1.01 -9.02
CA VAL A 126 0.55 0.77 -7.64
C VAL A 126 0.31 2.11 -6.95
N LEU A 127 -0.93 2.39 -6.57
CA LEU A 127 -1.34 3.63 -5.90
C LEU A 127 -1.37 3.46 -4.39
N GLY A 128 -0.67 4.33 -3.67
CA GLY A 128 -0.75 4.42 -2.21
C GLY A 128 -1.18 5.81 -1.77
N HIS A 129 -2.42 5.98 -1.33
CA HIS A 129 -2.97 7.28 -0.95
C HIS A 129 -2.79 8.38 -2.01
N ALA A 130 -2.85 8.02 -3.28
CA ALA A 130 -2.63 8.90 -4.42
C ALA A 130 -3.86 9.78 -4.69
N ASP A 131 -4.27 10.57 -3.71
CA ASP A 131 -5.50 11.38 -3.73
C ASP A 131 -5.49 12.46 -4.82
N MET A 132 -4.29 12.93 -5.16
CA MET A 132 -4.11 14.05 -6.10
C MET A 132 -4.15 13.62 -7.57
N ILE A 133 -4.08 12.33 -7.86
CA ILE A 133 -4.17 11.82 -9.23
C ILE A 133 -5.64 11.68 -9.61
N SER A 134 -6.03 12.30 -10.72
CA SER A 134 -7.40 12.23 -11.19
C SER A 134 -7.73 10.84 -11.77
N LYS A 135 -9.00 10.44 -11.62
CA LYS A 135 -9.54 9.23 -12.21
C LYS A 135 -9.42 9.26 -13.75
N ASP A 136 -9.70 10.40 -14.37
CA ASP A 136 -9.69 10.55 -15.82
C ASP A 136 -8.31 10.26 -16.41
N ILE A 137 -7.24 10.70 -15.74
CA ILE A 137 -5.88 10.39 -16.16
C ILE A 137 -5.62 8.87 -16.12
N LEU A 138 -6.04 8.20 -15.04
CA LEU A 138 -5.88 6.75 -14.92
C LEU A 138 -6.68 6.00 -16.00
N TYR A 139 -7.89 6.47 -16.29
CA TYR A 139 -8.72 5.93 -17.36
C TYR A 139 -8.07 6.06 -18.72
N ASN A 140 -7.55 7.25 -19.04
CA ASN A 140 -6.84 7.51 -20.29
C ASN A 140 -5.57 6.66 -20.41
N LEU A 141 -4.80 6.52 -19.34
CA LEU A 141 -3.62 5.64 -19.32
C LEU A 141 -3.98 4.18 -19.60
N LYS A 142 -5.08 3.66 -19.03
CA LYS A 142 -5.55 2.30 -19.34
C LYS A 142 -6.01 2.15 -20.79
N LYS A 143 -6.59 3.19 -21.38
CA LYS A 143 -6.98 3.21 -22.79
C LYS A 143 -5.77 3.21 -23.72
N ASP A 144 -4.74 4.00 -23.36
CA ASP A 144 -3.51 4.11 -24.16
C ASP A 144 -2.60 2.87 -24.03
N TYR A 145 -2.65 2.20 -22.87
CA TYR A 145 -1.86 1.03 -22.54
C TYR A 145 -2.76 -0.14 -22.15
N SER A 146 -3.24 -0.92 -23.13
CA SER A 146 -4.26 -1.98 -22.95
C SER A 146 -3.90 -3.06 -21.93
N ASN A 147 -2.61 -3.33 -21.73
CA ASN A 147 -2.12 -4.33 -20.77
C ASN A 147 -1.83 -3.75 -19.38
N LEU A 148 -1.93 -2.43 -19.22
CA LEU A 148 -1.67 -1.77 -17.94
C LEU A 148 -2.69 -2.21 -16.88
N LYS A 149 -2.16 -2.67 -15.74
CA LYS A 149 -2.95 -2.93 -14.54
C LYS A 149 -2.74 -1.83 -13.52
N ILE A 150 -3.77 -1.54 -12.75
CA ILE A 150 -3.72 -0.53 -11.69
C ILE A 150 -4.20 -1.17 -10.40
N ALA A 151 -3.34 -1.17 -9.39
CA ALA A 151 -3.66 -1.63 -8.04
C ALA A 151 -3.63 -0.46 -7.06
N GLN A 152 -4.41 -0.55 -6.00
CA GLN A 152 -4.41 0.43 -4.92
C GLN A 152 -4.24 -0.29 -3.58
N TRP A 153 -3.43 0.28 -2.69
CA TRP A 153 -3.39 -0.14 -1.29
C TRP A 153 -3.81 1.00 -0.37
N PHE A 154 -4.49 0.64 0.72
CA PHE A 154 -5.01 1.60 1.67
C PHE A 154 -4.93 1.04 3.10
N LEU A 155 -4.35 1.82 4.01
CA LEU A 155 -4.04 1.39 5.38
C LEU A 155 -4.89 2.06 6.45
N ASP A 156 -5.55 3.17 6.11
CA ASP A 156 -6.34 3.90 7.11
C ASP A 156 -7.59 3.10 7.50
N PRO A 157 -8.03 3.20 8.75
CA PRO A 157 -9.19 2.45 9.24
C PRO A 157 -10.48 2.75 8.45
N LEU A 158 -11.24 1.68 8.16
CA LEU A 158 -12.59 1.74 7.57
C LEU A 158 -13.67 1.39 8.59
N ASN A 159 -13.41 1.65 9.87
CA ASN A 159 -14.42 1.47 10.90
C ASN A 159 -15.56 2.49 10.70
N ARG A 160 -16.80 2.02 10.61
CA ARG A 160 -18.01 2.85 10.42
C ARG A 160 -18.20 3.90 11.52
N ASN A 161 -17.74 3.61 12.73
CA ASN A 161 -17.82 4.51 13.88
C ASN A 161 -16.57 5.42 14.00
N GLY A 162 -15.61 5.29 13.10
CA GLY A 162 -14.40 6.12 13.10
C GLY A 162 -14.63 7.49 12.45
N PRO A 163 -13.91 8.52 12.89
CA PRO A 163 -14.12 9.91 12.44
C PRO A 163 -13.85 10.10 10.95
N ASP A 164 -12.98 9.29 10.36
CA ASP A 164 -12.55 9.41 8.96
C ASP A 164 -13.23 8.41 8.01
N PHE A 165 -14.22 7.65 8.47
CA PHE A 165 -14.84 6.58 7.68
C PHE A 165 -15.33 7.06 6.29
N TYR A 166 -16.14 8.11 6.26
CA TYR A 166 -16.71 8.61 5.00
C TYR A 166 -15.64 9.15 4.05
N LYS A 167 -14.64 9.82 4.58
CA LYS A 167 -13.51 10.35 3.82
C LYS A 167 -12.67 9.22 3.24
N ASN A 168 -12.34 8.21 4.04
CA ASN A 168 -11.54 7.07 3.61
C ASN A 168 -12.30 6.20 2.62
N LYS A 169 -13.59 5.94 2.88
CA LYS A 169 -14.47 5.24 1.93
C LYS A 169 -14.52 5.95 0.58
N LYS A 170 -14.72 7.27 0.57
CA LYS A 170 -14.73 8.07 -0.66
C LYS A 170 -13.42 7.92 -1.44
N ARG A 171 -12.26 8.03 -0.78
CA ARG A 171 -10.94 7.88 -1.42
C ARG A 171 -10.78 6.56 -2.16
N ILE A 172 -11.30 5.46 -1.58
CA ILE A 172 -11.24 4.14 -2.20
C ILE A 172 -12.21 4.06 -3.38
N LEU A 173 -13.45 4.54 -3.21
CA LEU A 173 -14.50 4.39 -4.20
C LEU A 173 -14.37 5.34 -5.39
N ASP A 174 -13.78 6.51 -5.21
CA ASP A 174 -13.66 7.53 -6.29
C ASP A 174 -12.93 7.01 -7.54
N LYS A 175 -12.10 5.97 -7.40
CA LYS A 175 -11.31 5.38 -8.50
C LYS A 175 -11.61 3.90 -8.72
N SER A 176 -12.61 3.34 -8.05
CA SER A 176 -12.87 1.88 -8.03
C SER A 176 -13.15 1.27 -9.39
N ASP A 177 -13.69 2.03 -10.32
CA ASP A 177 -14.00 1.59 -11.69
C ASP A 177 -12.79 1.54 -12.63
N VAL A 178 -11.68 2.18 -12.26
CA VAL A 178 -10.42 2.10 -13.03
C VAL A 178 -9.35 1.25 -12.35
N ILE A 179 -9.57 0.84 -11.10
CA ILE A 179 -8.66 0.02 -10.30
C ILE A 179 -8.95 -1.47 -10.55
N ASP A 180 -7.94 -2.26 -10.90
CA ASP A 180 -8.05 -3.71 -11.09
C ASP A 180 -7.99 -4.48 -9.75
N GLY A 181 -7.35 -3.93 -8.74
CA GLY A 181 -7.24 -4.57 -7.42
C GLY A 181 -7.08 -3.59 -6.27
N ASN A 182 -7.85 -3.78 -5.19
CA ASN A 182 -7.76 -3.00 -3.97
C ASN A 182 -7.24 -3.87 -2.82
N PHE A 183 -6.19 -3.42 -2.15
CA PHE A 183 -5.58 -4.06 -0.99
C PHE A 183 -5.86 -3.22 0.25
N LEU A 184 -6.73 -3.71 1.11
CA LEU A 184 -7.17 -3.04 2.32
C LEU A 184 -6.67 -3.81 3.53
N THR A 185 -6.19 -3.11 4.57
CA THR A 185 -5.71 -3.74 5.81
C THR A 185 -6.77 -3.79 6.91
N THR A 186 -7.98 -3.36 6.61
CA THR A 186 -9.07 -3.32 7.59
C THR A 186 -10.11 -4.36 7.26
N SER A 187 -10.62 -4.97 8.30
CA SER A 187 -11.76 -5.87 8.29
C SER A 187 -13.06 -5.10 8.36
#